data_676cbc707d86f1856e3098c678fc23aa
#
_entry.id   676cbc707d86f1856e3098c678fc23aa
#
_cell.length_a   1.000
_cell.length_b   1.000
_cell.length_c   1.000
_cell.angle_alpha   90.00
_cell.angle_beta   90.00
_cell.angle_gamma   90.00
#
_symmetry.space_group_name_H-M   'P 1'
#
loop_
_entity.id
_entity.type
_entity.pdbx_description
1 polymer ?
#
loop_
_entity_poly.entity_id
_entity_poly.type
_entity_poly.pdbx_seq_one_letter_code
_entity_poly.pdbx_strand_id
1 'polypeptide(L)'
;MGFAVQASEGFWLPQQLSTSKLLPQLTTDHIQALTSPVLRLGDCGAVLVSADGLLLTSASCIKPYLAARLNTGFAAEQLSEEIKLTGLTAYQGREQQDLTVAINRQLNDTATAIERRARQTELEQELISRCAAQGRHCQLYSQHYGLQFTLQYYQPYADVRLVYLPAVAVANQTDSGWPRYDADFALLRLYQNDKPIRNMPFARIA
;
A
#
# COMPACT_ATOMS: atom_id res chain seq x y z
N MET A 1 36.59 4.30 -26.89
CA MET A 1 35.15 4.45 -26.68
C MET A 1 34.77 3.58 -25.49
N GLY A 2 34.64 4.20 -24.30
CA GLY A 2 34.21 3.47 -23.09
C GLY A 2 32.71 3.32 -23.13
N PHE A 3 32.22 2.08 -23.16
CA PHE A 3 30.83 1.78 -22.90
C PHE A 3 30.58 2.02 -21.41
N ALA A 4 29.85 3.07 -21.08
CA ALA A 4 29.29 3.21 -19.75
C ALA A 4 28.28 2.08 -19.55
N VAL A 5 28.67 1.03 -18.84
CA VAL A 5 27.74 0.03 -18.32
C VAL A 5 26.95 0.75 -17.24
N GLN A 6 25.74 1.16 -17.56
CA GLN A 6 24.77 1.57 -16.55
C GLN A 6 24.29 0.29 -15.85
N ALA A 7 24.93 -0.02 -14.73
CA ALA A 7 24.40 -1.02 -13.81
C ALA A 7 23.09 -0.50 -13.25
N SER A 8 21.98 -1.06 -13.68
CA SER A 8 20.65 -0.76 -13.17
C SER A 8 20.28 -1.74 -12.06
N GLU A 9 21.17 -1.85 -11.08
CA GLU A 9 20.92 -2.64 -9.86
C GLU A 9 20.14 -1.79 -8.86
N GLY A 10 19.17 -2.39 -8.18
CA GLY A 10 18.41 -1.70 -7.14
C GLY A 10 16.95 -2.09 -7.07
N PHE A 11 16.23 -1.41 -6.19
CA PHE A 11 14.79 -1.57 -6.02
C PHE A 11 14.06 -0.72 -7.07
N TRP A 12 13.34 -1.37 -7.97
CA TRP A 12 12.58 -0.71 -9.03
C TRP A 12 11.15 -0.48 -8.60
N LEU A 13 10.67 0.75 -8.74
CA LEU A 13 9.23 0.97 -8.70
C LEU A 13 8.57 0.34 -9.92
N PRO A 14 7.38 -0.25 -9.79
CA PRO A 14 6.66 -0.84 -10.92
C PRO A 14 6.56 0.11 -12.12
N GLN A 15 6.36 1.41 -11.90
CA GLN A 15 6.26 2.43 -12.94
C GLN A 15 7.56 2.62 -13.74
N GLN A 16 8.71 2.37 -13.13
CA GLN A 16 10.01 2.46 -13.80
C GLN A 16 10.24 1.29 -14.77
N LEU A 17 9.51 0.18 -14.58
CA LEU A 17 9.63 -1.01 -15.43
C LEU A 17 9.16 -0.75 -16.87
N SER A 18 8.20 0.16 -17.08
CA SER A 18 7.72 0.53 -18.42
C SER A 18 8.79 1.22 -19.28
N THR A 19 9.79 1.85 -18.65
CA THR A 19 10.91 2.50 -19.32
C THR A 19 12.15 1.61 -19.41
N SER A 20 12.09 0.42 -18.81
CA SER A 20 13.21 -0.52 -18.78
C SER A 20 13.36 -1.24 -20.13
N LYS A 21 14.58 -1.25 -20.64
CA LYS A 21 14.93 -2.05 -21.82
C LYS A 21 14.94 -3.56 -21.58
N LEU A 22 14.87 -3.98 -20.29
CA LEU A 22 14.89 -5.39 -19.89
C LEU A 22 13.55 -6.10 -20.15
N LEU A 23 12.44 -5.36 -20.14
CA LEU A 23 11.09 -5.88 -20.31
C LEU A 23 10.31 -5.06 -21.35
N PRO A 24 10.73 -5.09 -22.64
CA PRO A 24 10.15 -4.22 -23.66
C PRO A 24 8.67 -4.48 -23.96
N GLN A 25 8.16 -5.66 -23.59
CA GLN A 25 6.73 -6.01 -23.73
C GLN A 25 5.85 -5.49 -22.59
N LEU A 26 6.46 -4.96 -21.50
CA LEU A 26 5.71 -4.48 -20.35
C LEU A 26 5.30 -3.02 -20.59
N THR A 27 4.03 -2.83 -20.90
CA THR A 27 3.45 -1.50 -21.14
C THR A 27 3.03 -0.83 -19.83
N THR A 28 2.84 0.49 -19.87
CA THR A 28 2.28 1.26 -18.75
C THR A 28 0.93 0.70 -18.30
N ASP A 29 0.08 0.26 -19.25
CA ASP A 29 -1.24 -0.31 -18.93
C ASP A 29 -1.11 -1.63 -18.19
N HIS A 30 -0.14 -2.49 -18.56
CA HIS A 30 0.14 -3.72 -17.82
C HIS A 30 0.56 -3.42 -16.39
N ILE A 31 1.43 -2.44 -16.19
CA ILE A 31 1.88 -2.05 -14.85
C ILE A 31 0.73 -1.48 -14.05
N GLN A 32 -0.10 -0.63 -14.64
CA GLN A 32 -1.27 -0.07 -13.97
C GLN A 32 -2.28 -1.17 -13.60
N ALA A 33 -2.52 -2.15 -14.46
CA ALA A 33 -3.39 -3.28 -14.17
C ALA A 33 -2.89 -4.12 -12.99
N LEU A 34 -1.57 -4.25 -12.83
CA LEU A 34 -0.95 -4.98 -11.71
C LEU A 34 -0.93 -4.18 -10.41
N THR A 35 -0.78 -2.86 -10.48
CA THR A 35 -0.58 -2.00 -9.29
C THR A 35 -1.88 -1.38 -8.76
N SER A 36 -2.85 -1.10 -9.63
CA SER A 36 -4.11 -0.47 -9.23
C SER A 36 -4.96 -1.29 -8.24
N PRO A 37 -4.93 -2.66 -8.25
CA PRO A 37 -5.62 -3.45 -7.24
C PRO A 37 -4.92 -3.48 -5.88
N VAL A 38 -3.67 -3.01 -5.79
CA VAL A 38 -2.89 -3.07 -4.55
C VAL A 38 -3.22 -1.87 -3.67
N LEU A 39 -3.52 -2.14 -2.39
CA LEU A 39 -3.78 -1.14 -1.37
C LEU A 39 -2.81 -1.31 -0.21
N ARG A 40 -2.53 -0.21 0.47
CA ARG A 40 -1.90 -0.23 1.79
C ARG A 40 -2.98 -0.31 2.87
N LEU A 41 -2.76 -1.17 3.85
CA LEU A 41 -3.67 -1.39 4.97
C LEU A 41 -2.86 -1.28 6.28
N GLY A 42 -2.77 -0.06 6.85
CA GLY A 42 -1.78 0.22 7.89
C GLY A 42 -0.36 0.00 7.37
N ASP A 43 0.42 -0.87 8.04
CA ASP A 43 1.77 -1.28 7.63
C ASP A 43 1.78 -2.51 6.71
N CYS A 44 0.62 -3.02 6.35
CA CYS A 44 0.43 -4.18 5.51
C CYS A 44 0.01 -3.82 4.09
N GLY A 45 0.13 -4.82 3.19
CA GLY A 45 -0.48 -4.80 1.87
C GLY A 45 -1.81 -5.54 1.83
N ALA A 46 -2.69 -5.11 0.94
CA ALA A 46 -3.91 -5.81 0.58
C ALA A 46 -4.12 -5.75 -0.92
N VAL A 47 -4.85 -6.73 -1.47
CA VAL A 47 -5.15 -6.78 -2.91
C VAL A 47 -6.65 -6.89 -3.13
N LEU A 48 -7.19 -6.05 -4.00
CA LEU A 48 -8.57 -6.19 -4.48
C LEU A 48 -8.70 -7.45 -5.33
N VAL A 49 -9.60 -8.33 -4.94
CA VAL A 49 -9.87 -9.61 -5.62
C VAL A 49 -11.25 -9.64 -6.27
N SER A 50 -12.01 -8.57 -6.13
CA SER A 50 -13.34 -8.42 -6.75
C SER A 50 -13.62 -6.96 -7.09
N ALA A 51 -14.41 -6.72 -8.13
CA ALA A 51 -14.91 -5.40 -8.49
C ALA A 51 -15.82 -4.78 -7.41
N ASP A 52 -16.37 -5.59 -6.52
CA ASP A 52 -17.25 -5.17 -5.41
C ASP A 52 -16.48 -4.86 -4.11
N GLY A 53 -15.24 -4.43 -4.25
CA GLY A 53 -14.42 -3.95 -3.13
C GLY A 53 -13.92 -5.02 -2.17
N LEU A 54 -13.92 -6.31 -2.57
CA LEU A 54 -13.39 -7.39 -1.74
C LEU A 54 -11.87 -7.37 -1.76
N LEU A 55 -11.25 -7.34 -0.57
CA LEU A 55 -9.82 -7.31 -0.32
C LEU A 55 -9.34 -8.63 0.26
N LEU A 56 -8.18 -9.08 -0.19
CA LEU A 56 -7.40 -10.15 0.42
C LEU A 56 -6.19 -9.55 1.12
N THR A 57 -5.97 -9.92 2.39
CA THR A 57 -4.80 -9.54 3.19
C THR A 57 -4.41 -10.66 4.14
N SER A 58 -3.29 -10.51 4.86
CA SER A 58 -2.92 -11.44 5.94
C SER A 58 -3.82 -11.23 7.17
N ALA A 59 -4.21 -12.30 7.85
CA ALA A 59 -4.97 -12.23 9.09
C ALA A 59 -4.21 -11.48 10.20
N SER A 60 -2.88 -11.58 10.22
CA SER A 60 -2.02 -10.85 11.17
C SER A 60 -2.18 -9.33 11.07
N CYS A 61 -2.48 -8.82 9.87
CA CYS A 61 -2.67 -7.39 9.61
C CYS A 61 -3.92 -6.79 10.24
N ILE A 62 -4.93 -7.61 10.48
CA ILE A 62 -6.21 -7.15 11.05
C ILE A 62 -6.35 -7.47 12.54
N LYS A 63 -5.48 -8.32 13.10
CA LYS A 63 -5.53 -8.69 14.53
C LYS A 63 -5.67 -7.50 15.49
N PRO A 64 -4.96 -6.37 15.33
CA PRO A 64 -5.10 -5.22 16.21
C PRO A 64 -6.49 -4.58 16.21
N TYR A 65 -7.28 -4.83 15.17
CA TYR A 65 -8.60 -4.25 14.96
C TYR A 65 -9.74 -5.22 15.30
N LEU A 66 -9.41 -6.48 15.63
CA LEU A 66 -10.40 -7.47 16.00
C LEU A 66 -10.82 -7.29 17.47
N ALA A 67 -12.13 -7.33 17.72
CA ALA A 67 -12.62 -7.45 19.08
C ALA A 67 -12.21 -8.82 19.68
N ALA A 68 -11.94 -8.89 20.97
CA ALA A 68 -11.49 -10.10 21.68
C ALA A 68 -12.43 -11.34 21.54
N ARG A 69 -13.57 -11.19 20.89
CA ARG A 69 -14.59 -12.24 20.71
C ARG A 69 -14.42 -13.12 19.47
N LEU A 70 -13.47 -12.78 18.57
CA LEU A 70 -13.30 -13.51 17.29
C LEU A 70 -12.23 -14.61 17.39
N ASN A 71 -12.24 -15.39 18.48
CA ASN A 71 -11.26 -16.46 18.69
C ASN A 71 -11.54 -17.74 17.87
N THR A 72 -12.72 -17.86 17.26
CA THR A 72 -13.17 -19.06 16.55
C THR A 72 -13.26 -18.90 15.04
N GLY A 73 -12.73 -17.79 14.51
CA GLY A 73 -12.92 -17.41 13.12
C GLY A 73 -14.24 -16.66 12.88
N PHE A 74 -14.44 -16.22 11.64
CA PHE A 74 -15.64 -15.46 11.24
C PHE A 74 -15.95 -15.67 9.76
N ALA A 75 -17.23 -15.77 9.43
CA ALA A 75 -17.75 -15.75 8.06
C ALA A 75 -19.08 -15.00 8.05
N ALA A 76 -19.18 -13.92 7.28
CA ALA A 76 -20.43 -13.21 7.03
C ALA A 76 -21.18 -13.91 5.89
N GLU A 77 -22.44 -14.29 6.12
CA GLU A 77 -23.32 -14.83 5.08
C GLU A 77 -24.03 -13.71 4.30
N GLN A 78 -24.18 -12.55 4.94
CA GLN A 78 -24.84 -11.38 4.37
C GLN A 78 -24.01 -10.10 4.63
N LEU A 79 -24.21 -9.08 3.78
CA LEU A 79 -23.52 -7.78 3.93
C LEU A 79 -23.78 -7.10 5.28
N SER A 80 -24.97 -7.34 5.88
CA SER A 80 -25.33 -6.80 7.18
C SER A 80 -24.56 -7.40 8.35
N GLU A 81 -23.93 -8.54 8.15
CA GLU A 81 -23.16 -9.26 9.17
C GLU A 81 -21.67 -8.87 9.13
N GLU A 82 -21.24 -8.21 8.05
CA GLU A 82 -19.85 -7.79 7.89
C GLU A 82 -19.44 -6.81 9.01
N ILE A 83 -18.36 -7.12 9.73
CA ILE A 83 -17.96 -6.41 10.94
C ILE A 83 -17.03 -5.25 10.58
N LYS A 84 -17.42 -4.03 10.93
CA LYS A 84 -16.59 -2.83 10.75
C LYS A 84 -15.35 -2.91 11.65
N LEU A 85 -14.17 -2.79 11.04
CA LEU A 85 -12.89 -2.74 11.71
C LEU A 85 -12.55 -1.26 12.04
N THR A 86 -12.96 -0.84 13.22
CA THR A 86 -12.81 0.56 13.65
C THR A 86 -11.33 0.96 13.74
N GLY A 87 -11.00 2.10 13.14
CA GLY A 87 -9.62 2.61 13.11
C GLY A 87 -8.76 2.07 11.96
N LEU A 88 -9.25 1.06 11.20
CA LEU A 88 -8.57 0.57 10.02
C LEU A 88 -8.96 1.40 8.80
N THR A 89 -7.95 1.88 8.07
CA THR A 89 -8.13 2.61 6.80
C THR A 89 -7.30 1.94 5.72
N ALA A 90 -7.91 1.69 4.59
CA ALA A 90 -7.22 1.22 3.40
C ALA A 90 -6.87 2.42 2.49
N TYR A 91 -5.67 2.42 1.92
CA TYR A 91 -5.17 3.49 1.06
C TYR A 91 -4.83 2.94 -0.32
N GLN A 92 -5.54 3.39 -1.34
CA GLN A 92 -5.23 3.05 -2.73
C GLN A 92 -4.35 4.13 -3.35
N GLY A 93 -3.19 3.73 -3.89
CA GLY A 93 -2.33 4.63 -4.66
C GLY A 93 -3.04 5.12 -5.92
N ARG A 94 -2.97 6.42 -6.20
CA ARG A 94 -3.60 7.05 -7.37
C ARG A 94 -2.57 7.65 -8.28
N GLU A 95 -1.95 8.71 -7.88
CA GLU A 95 -1.07 9.55 -8.66
C GLU A 95 0.31 9.60 -8.00
N GLN A 96 1.35 9.63 -8.81
CA GLN A 96 2.73 9.82 -8.34
C GLN A 96 3.33 11.06 -8.99
N GLN A 97 4.12 11.79 -8.21
CA GLN A 97 4.86 12.95 -8.68
C GLN A 97 6.33 12.79 -8.30
N ASP A 98 7.22 12.88 -9.28
CA ASP A 98 8.66 12.94 -9.04
C ASP A 98 9.04 14.34 -8.56
N LEU A 99 9.54 14.42 -7.33
CA LEU A 99 10.02 15.65 -6.69
C LEU A 99 11.53 15.66 -6.52
N THR A 100 12.25 14.75 -7.14
CA THR A 100 13.70 14.55 -6.96
C THR A 100 14.50 15.83 -7.17
N VAL A 101 14.26 16.53 -8.27
CA VAL A 101 14.98 17.78 -8.58
C VAL A 101 14.63 18.89 -7.60
N ALA A 102 13.34 19.03 -7.26
CA ALA A 102 12.86 20.08 -6.36
C ALA A 102 13.40 19.92 -4.94
N ILE A 103 13.39 18.69 -4.42
CA ILE A 103 13.88 18.39 -3.07
C ILE A 103 15.40 18.46 -3.03
N ASN A 104 16.11 17.89 -4.00
CA ASN A 104 17.57 17.93 -4.00
C ASN A 104 18.12 19.37 -4.07
N ARG A 105 17.46 20.28 -4.76
CA ARG A 105 17.85 21.70 -4.74
C ARG A 105 17.85 22.27 -3.32
N GLN A 106 16.86 21.96 -2.51
CA GLN A 106 16.74 22.42 -1.12
C GLN A 106 17.67 21.67 -0.16
N LEU A 107 18.10 20.47 -0.51
CA LEU A 107 19.04 19.67 0.28
C LEU A 107 20.51 19.97 -0.06
N ASN A 108 20.82 20.57 -1.21
CA ASN A 108 22.20 20.89 -1.61
C ASN A 108 22.84 21.97 -0.74
N ASP A 109 22.05 22.80 -0.08
CA ASP A 109 22.54 23.87 0.81
C ASP A 109 22.93 23.35 2.20
N THR A 110 22.77 22.04 2.48
CA THR A 110 23.12 21.43 3.76
C THR A 110 24.58 21.01 3.80
N ALA A 111 25.31 21.42 4.85
CA ALA A 111 26.75 21.16 4.97
C ALA A 111 27.06 19.76 5.53
N THR A 112 26.15 19.17 6.31
CA THR A 112 26.34 17.88 6.98
C THR A 112 25.21 16.89 6.69
N ALA A 113 25.48 15.59 6.87
CA ALA A 113 24.47 14.54 6.73
C ALA A 113 23.32 14.68 7.76
N ILE A 114 23.63 15.22 8.95
CA ILE A 114 22.63 15.45 10.00
C ILE A 114 21.66 16.55 9.58
N GLU A 115 22.21 17.70 9.14
CA GLU A 115 21.41 18.82 8.62
C GLU A 115 20.56 18.39 7.41
N ARG A 116 21.14 17.62 6.50
CA ARG A 116 20.44 17.09 5.34
C ARG A 116 19.23 16.25 5.76
N ARG A 117 19.40 15.36 6.75
CA ARG A 117 18.30 14.51 7.25
C ARG A 117 17.22 15.33 7.97
N ALA A 118 17.61 16.30 8.79
CA ALA A 118 16.67 17.22 9.44
C ALA A 118 15.85 18.00 8.41
N ARG A 119 16.52 18.60 7.41
CA ARG A 119 15.85 19.35 6.35
C ARG A 119 14.93 18.47 5.49
N GLN A 120 15.34 17.22 5.21
CA GLN A 120 14.48 16.26 4.52
C GLN A 120 13.19 15.99 5.31
N THR A 121 13.29 15.80 6.62
CA THR A 121 12.12 15.57 7.48
C THR A 121 11.18 16.78 7.51
N GLU A 122 11.72 18.00 7.56
CA GLU A 122 10.93 19.23 7.48
C GLU A 122 10.17 19.33 6.15
N LEU A 123 10.88 19.10 5.03
CA LEU A 123 10.26 19.10 3.69
C LEU A 123 9.15 18.06 3.54
N GLU A 124 9.34 16.87 4.10
CA GLU A 124 8.32 15.84 4.12
C GLU A 124 7.08 16.31 4.88
N GLN A 125 7.25 16.88 6.07
CA GLN A 125 6.15 17.41 6.88
C GLN A 125 5.42 18.57 6.18
N GLU A 126 6.16 19.49 5.54
CA GLU A 126 5.59 20.57 4.74
C GLU A 126 4.73 20.04 3.59
N LEU A 127 5.21 19.03 2.85
CA LEU A 127 4.49 18.43 1.73
C LEU A 127 3.22 17.71 2.20
N ILE A 128 3.32 16.91 3.26
CA ILE A 128 2.17 16.19 3.84
C ILE A 128 1.12 17.19 4.35
N SER A 129 1.53 18.26 5.06
CA SER A 129 0.64 19.29 5.57
C SER A 129 -0.07 20.04 4.43
N ARG A 130 0.64 20.33 3.35
CA ARG A 130 0.07 20.95 2.14
C ARG A 130 -0.94 20.05 1.45
N CYS A 131 -0.68 18.75 1.35
CA CYS A 131 -1.63 17.76 0.86
C CYS A 131 -2.91 17.73 1.72
N ALA A 132 -2.74 17.68 3.05
CA ALA A 132 -3.86 17.64 3.99
C ALA A 132 -4.72 18.91 3.90
N ALA A 133 -4.10 20.09 3.76
CA ALA A 133 -4.80 21.35 3.57
C ALA A 133 -5.66 21.37 2.27
N GLN A 134 -5.30 20.56 1.28
CA GLN A 134 -6.07 20.38 0.04
C GLN A 134 -7.09 19.22 0.13
N GLY A 135 -7.29 18.64 1.32
CA GLY A 135 -8.15 17.48 1.52
C GLY A 135 -7.62 16.20 0.87
N ARG A 136 -6.32 16.12 0.56
CA ARG A 136 -5.67 14.98 -0.07
C ARG A 136 -4.82 14.23 0.95
N HIS A 137 -4.60 12.93 0.70
CA HIS A 137 -3.64 12.11 1.44
C HIS A 137 -2.42 11.86 0.56
N CYS A 138 -1.23 12.14 1.07
CA CYS A 138 -0.01 11.83 0.35
C CYS A 138 1.11 11.37 1.31
N GLN A 139 2.11 10.73 0.73
CA GLN A 139 3.32 10.30 1.41
C GLN A 139 4.52 10.52 0.49
N LEU A 140 5.60 11.05 1.05
CA LEU A 140 6.87 11.17 0.35
C LEU A 140 7.68 9.89 0.56
N TYR A 141 8.12 9.29 -0.54
CA TYR A 141 9.05 8.16 -0.53
C TYR A 141 10.44 8.62 -0.93
N SER A 142 11.41 8.36 -0.07
CA SER A 142 12.83 8.53 -0.36
C SER A 142 13.40 7.17 -0.76
N GLN A 143 14.02 7.11 -1.93
CA GLN A 143 14.57 5.89 -2.53
C GLN A 143 16.05 6.07 -2.82
N HIS A 144 16.76 4.95 -3.03
CA HIS A 144 18.17 4.94 -3.37
C HIS A 144 19.01 5.81 -2.42
N TYR A 145 18.77 5.66 -1.10
CA TYR A 145 19.47 6.43 -0.05
C TYR A 145 19.30 7.95 -0.18
N GLY A 146 18.13 8.42 -0.62
CA GLY A 146 17.87 9.85 -0.76
C GLY A 146 18.30 10.45 -2.10
N LEU A 147 18.52 9.62 -3.11
CA LEU A 147 18.81 10.07 -4.47
C LEU A 147 17.55 10.34 -5.28
N GLN A 148 16.44 9.70 -4.92
CA GLN A 148 15.14 9.87 -5.59
C GLN A 148 14.03 10.13 -4.58
N PHE A 149 13.13 11.06 -4.92
CA PHE A 149 11.97 11.42 -4.09
C PHE A 149 10.69 11.38 -4.90
N THR A 150 9.75 10.54 -4.46
CA THR A 150 8.45 10.38 -5.11
C THR A 150 7.33 10.71 -4.13
N LEU A 151 6.47 11.66 -4.48
CA LEU A 151 5.26 11.95 -3.73
C LEU A 151 4.11 11.09 -4.28
N GLN A 152 3.60 10.19 -3.44
CA GLN A 152 2.47 9.34 -3.76
C GLN A 152 1.20 9.90 -3.16
N TYR A 153 0.18 10.08 -3.99
CA TYR A 153 -1.17 10.44 -3.56
C TYR A 153 -2.02 9.20 -3.37
N TYR A 154 -2.88 9.24 -2.34
CA TYR A 154 -3.72 8.13 -1.94
C TYR A 154 -5.19 8.52 -1.87
N GLN A 155 -6.05 7.57 -2.26
CA GLN A 155 -7.47 7.57 -1.93
C GLN A 155 -7.68 6.76 -0.66
N PRO A 156 -8.12 7.37 0.45
CA PRO A 156 -8.44 6.64 1.68
C PRO A 156 -9.84 6.03 1.61
N TYR A 157 -9.99 4.86 2.25
CA TYR A 157 -11.24 4.17 2.50
C TYR A 157 -11.28 3.85 3.99
N ALA A 158 -12.06 4.60 4.77
CA ALA A 158 -12.11 4.49 6.24
C ALA A 158 -13.17 3.49 6.74
N ASP A 159 -14.06 3.00 5.88
CA ASP A 159 -15.00 1.94 6.22
C ASP A 159 -14.54 0.63 5.59
N VAL A 160 -13.80 -0.15 6.38
CA VAL A 160 -13.29 -1.47 6.02
C VAL A 160 -13.97 -2.48 6.93
N ARG A 161 -14.59 -3.50 6.34
CA ARG A 161 -15.35 -4.51 7.09
C ARG A 161 -14.78 -5.90 6.87
N LEU A 162 -14.77 -6.69 7.93
CA LEU A 162 -14.38 -8.10 7.91
C LEU A 162 -15.50 -8.93 7.29
N VAL A 163 -15.15 -9.70 6.28
CA VAL A 163 -16.04 -10.66 5.57
C VAL A 163 -15.76 -12.08 6.01
N TYR A 164 -14.47 -12.43 6.08
CA TYR A 164 -14.06 -13.78 6.43
C TYR A 164 -12.70 -13.80 7.15
N LEU A 165 -12.62 -14.65 8.18
CA LEU A 165 -11.41 -14.93 8.92
C LEU A 165 -11.38 -16.41 9.29
N PRO A 166 -10.40 -17.22 8.81
CA PRO A 166 -10.29 -18.62 9.19
C PRO A 166 -10.10 -18.81 10.69
N ALA A 167 -10.71 -19.83 11.28
CA ALA A 167 -10.53 -20.17 12.70
C ALA A 167 -9.05 -20.46 13.04
N VAL A 168 -8.35 -21.10 12.14
CA VAL A 168 -6.91 -21.43 12.30
C VAL A 168 -6.04 -20.21 12.39
N ALA A 169 -6.35 -19.14 11.64
CA ALA A 169 -5.61 -17.88 11.68
C ALA A 169 -5.69 -17.17 13.05
N VAL A 170 -6.71 -17.49 13.84
CA VAL A 170 -6.89 -16.95 15.21
C VAL A 170 -6.23 -17.84 16.25
N ALA A 171 -6.28 -19.15 16.09
CA ALA A 171 -5.82 -20.13 17.09
C ALA A 171 -4.28 -20.20 17.20
N ASN A 172 -3.55 -20.08 16.09
CA ASN A 172 -2.12 -20.30 16.03
C ASN A 172 -1.29 -19.02 16.25
N GLN A 173 -1.51 -18.33 17.36
CA GLN A 173 -0.73 -17.13 17.70
C GLN A 173 0.71 -17.39 18.14
N THR A 174 1.07 -18.64 18.44
CA THR A 174 2.35 -18.98 19.08
C THR A 174 3.33 -19.70 18.17
N ASP A 175 2.89 -20.25 17.04
CA ASP A 175 3.77 -21.04 16.19
C ASP A 175 4.17 -20.25 14.93
N SER A 176 5.34 -19.63 15.03
CA SER A 176 6.00 -18.92 13.91
C SER A 176 6.85 -19.86 13.04
N GLY A 177 6.58 -21.17 13.07
CA GLY A 177 7.32 -22.16 12.31
C GLY A 177 7.27 -21.89 10.79
N TRP A 178 8.39 -22.10 10.13
CA TRP A 178 8.47 -22.11 8.66
C TRP A 178 8.65 -23.56 8.19
N PRO A 179 7.95 -24.02 7.13
CA PRO A 179 6.96 -23.31 6.32
C PRO A 179 5.61 -23.15 7.03
N ARG A 180 4.92 -22.03 6.77
CA ARG A 180 3.58 -21.78 7.31
C ARG A 180 2.54 -22.56 6.50
N TYR A 181 1.95 -23.57 7.11
CA TYR A 181 0.83 -24.32 6.52
C TYR A 181 -0.54 -23.76 6.96
N ASP A 182 -0.52 -22.70 7.77
CA ASP A 182 -1.73 -22.09 8.30
C ASP A 182 -2.37 -21.14 7.29
N ALA A 183 -3.69 -21.07 7.31
CA ALA A 183 -4.46 -20.15 6.49
C ALA A 183 -4.36 -18.71 7.05
N ASP A 184 -3.18 -18.08 6.95
CA ASP A 184 -2.96 -16.70 7.40
C ASP A 184 -3.50 -15.69 6.37
N PHE A 185 -4.82 -15.69 6.18
CA PHE A 185 -5.47 -14.69 5.34
C PHE A 185 -6.78 -14.18 5.96
N ALA A 186 -7.22 -13.01 5.50
CA ALA A 186 -8.53 -12.46 5.81
C ALA A 186 -9.13 -11.85 4.54
N LEU A 187 -10.45 -11.94 4.42
CA LEU A 187 -11.21 -11.21 3.41
C LEU A 187 -11.90 -10.02 4.07
N LEU A 188 -11.70 -8.86 3.50
CA LEU A 188 -12.30 -7.60 3.91
C LEU A 188 -13.10 -7.02 2.76
N ARG A 189 -13.98 -6.07 3.05
CA ARG A 189 -14.70 -5.31 2.03
C ARG A 189 -14.63 -3.82 2.30
N LEU A 190 -14.44 -3.05 1.24
CA LEU A 190 -14.49 -1.60 1.29
C LEU A 190 -15.91 -1.08 1.17
N TYR A 191 -16.24 -0.12 2.02
CA TYR A 191 -17.52 0.56 2.04
C TYR A 191 -17.37 2.06 1.86
N GLN A 192 -18.40 2.67 1.28
CA GLN A 192 -18.56 4.12 1.23
C GLN A 192 -20.04 4.45 1.42
N ASN A 193 -20.36 5.32 2.39
CA ASN A 193 -21.74 5.66 2.75
C ASN A 193 -22.60 4.41 3.05
N ASP A 194 -22.06 3.50 3.88
CA ASP A 194 -22.66 2.23 4.27
C ASP A 194 -23.02 1.26 3.10
N LYS A 195 -22.45 1.48 1.93
CA LYS A 195 -22.64 0.59 0.77
C LYS A 195 -21.29 0.04 0.30
N PRO A 196 -21.22 -1.23 -0.11
CA PRO A 196 -20.03 -1.78 -0.76
C PRO A 196 -19.65 -0.94 -1.96
N ILE A 197 -18.36 -0.66 -2.10
CA ILE A 197 -17.81 0.04 -3.27
C ILE A 197 -17.88 -0.91 -4.46
N ARG A 198 -18.22 -0.38 -5.64
CA ARG A 198 -18.33 -1.14 -6.89
C ARG A 198 -17.38 -0.60 -7.95
N ASN A 199 -17.19 -1.40 -9.00
CA ASN A 199 -16.37 -1.04 -10.17
C ASN A 199 -14.90 -0.73 -9.82
N MET A 200 -14.38 -1.43 -8.81
CA MET A 200 -12.96 -1.33 -8.44
C MET A 200 -12.08 -2.13 -9.41
N PRO A 201 -10.85 -1.64 -9.70
CA PRO A 201 -9.85 -2.47 -10.36
C PRO A 201 -9.50 -3.64 -9.43
N PHE A 202 -9.46 -4.85 -9.94
CA PHE A 202 -9.13 -6.04 -9.14
C PHE A 202 -8.13 -6.94 -9.86
N ALA A 203 -7.36 -7.69 -9.09
CA ALA A 203 -6.44 -8.70 -9.61
C ALA A 203 -7.24 -9.87 -10.17
N ARG A 204 -7.03 -10.18 -11.45
CA ARG A 204 -7.60 -11.39 -12.07
C ARG A 204 -6.64 -12.54 -11.82
N ILE A 205 -7.14 -13.61 -11.21
CA ILE A 205 -6.43 -14.88 -11.11
C ILE A 205 -6.64 -15.58 -12.45
N ALA A 206 -5.54 -15.90 -13.13
CA ALA A 206 -5.55 -16.64 -14.41
C ALA A 206 -5.80 -18.12 -14.16
#